data_5837eab421d431131c9f0a58e306d1ce
#
_entry.id   5837eab421d431131c9f0a58e306d1ce
#
_cell.length_a   1.000
_cell.length_b   1.000
_cell.length_c   1.000
_cell.angle_alpha   90.00
_cell.angle_beta   90.00
_cell.angle_gamma   90.00
#
_symmetry.space_group_name_H-M   'P 1'
#
loop_
_entity.id
_entity.type
_entity.pdbx_description
1 polymer ?
#
loop_
_entity_poly.entity_id
_entity_poly.type
_entity_poly.pdbx_seq_one_letter_code
_entity_poly.pdbx_strand_id
1 'polypeptide(L)'
;MEPLPFSRLMGLTVVSVAPDCVKGELPVREELCTRPAVLHGGAVMAFADTLGAIATMANVPEGAGTTTIESKTNFFAAIPVGDVAKAECTPLHRGRTTMVWQTKITRGDGRLAAVVTQTQLVLPKRGE
;
A
#
# COMPACT_ATOMS: atom_id res chain seq x y z
N MET A 1 0.79 -12.77 9.77
CA MET A 1 -0.46 -12.31 9.12
C MET A 1 -0.66 -13.07 7.82
N GLU A 2 -1.82 -13.64 7.64
CA GLU A 2 -2.13 -14.29 6.37
C GLU A 2 -2.27 -13.23 5.26
N PRO A 3 -1.75 -13.49 4.06
CA PRO A 3 -1.93 -12.58 2.94
C PRO A 3 -3.42 -12.41 2.60
N LEU A 4 -3.82 -11.18 2.33
CA LEU A 4 -5.16 -10.92 1.82
C LEU A 4 -5.29 -11.55 0.42
N PRO A 5 -6.49 -11.99 0.03
CA PRO A 5 -6.66 -12.67 -1.26
C PRO A 5 -6.09 -11.89 -2.46
N PHE A 6 -6.37 -10.59 -2.54
CA PHE A 6 -5.87 -9.78 -3.65
C PHE A 6 -4.36 -9.57 -3.59
N SER A 7 -3.81 -9.39 -2.39
CA SER A 7 -2.36 -9.29 -2.19
C SER A 7 -1.66 -10.55 -2.68
N ARG A 8 -2.23 -11.70 -2.38
CA ARG A 8 -1.71 -12.99 -2.82
C ARG A 8 -1.75 -13.12 -4.34
N LEU A 9 -2.86 -12.69 -4.96
CA LEU A 9 -2.99 -12.70 -6.40
C LEU A 9 -1.92 -11.82 -7.06
N MET A 10 -1.64 -10.65 -6.49
CA MET A 10 -0.63 -9.75 -7.01
C MET A 10 0.79 -10.23 -6.75
N GLY A 11 0.99 -11.12 -5.78
CA GLY A 11 2.32 -11.54 -5.37
C GLY A 11 3.01 -10.54 -4.44
N LEU A 12 2.23 -9.73 -3.73
CA LEU A 12 2.71 -8.74 -2.80
C LEU A 12 3.22 -9.41 -1.52
N THR A 13 4.37 -9.00 -1.04
CA THR A 13 4.93 -9.45 0.23
C THR A 13 5.00 -8.29 1.20
N VAL A 14 4.44 -8.47 2.39
CA VAL A 14 4.60 -7.51 3.49
C VAL A 14 5.90 -7.87 4.21
N VAL A 15 6.87 -6.96 4.17
CA VAL A 15 8.21 -7.19 4.71
C VAL A 15 8.26 -6.93 6.20
N SER A 16 7.60 -5.86 6.66
CA SER A 16 7.57 -5.51 8.07
C SER A 16 6.35 -4.67 8.39
N VAL A 17 5.84 -4.83 9.62
CA VAL A 17 4.69 -4.07 10.12
C VAL A 17 5.05 -3.50 11.49
N ALA A 18 4.99 -2.18 11.59
CA ALA A 18 5.11 -1.45 12.85
C ALA A 18 4.02 -0.37 12.86
N PRO A 19 3.62 0.15 14.02
CA PRO A 19 2.55 1.16 14.08
C PRO A 19 2.83 2.42 13.26
N ASP A 20 4.09 2.75 13.03
CA ASP A 20 4.51 3.96 12.32
C ASP A 20 5.13 3.69 10.94
N CYS A 21 5.26 2.44 10.55
CA CYS A 21 5.85 2.10 9.25
C CYS A 21 5.49 0.69 8.82
N VAL A 22 4.96 0.57 7.61
CA VAL A 22 4.72 -0.74 6.97
C VAL A 22 5.50 -0.76 5.67
N LYS A 23 6.29 -1.82 5.48
CA LYS A 23 7.09 -2.00 4.27
C LYS A 23 6.61 -3.22 3.49
N GLY A 24 6.64 -3.12 2.18
CA GLY A 24 6.25 -4.20 1.29
C GLY A 24 7.07 -4.23 0.03
N GLU A 25 6.99 -5.36 -0.67
CA GLU A 25 7.64 -5.58 -1.97
C GLU A 25 6.66 -6.21 -2.94
N LEU A 26 6.77 -5.81 -4.20
CA LEU A 26 5.95 -6.34 -5.27
C LEU A 26 6.83 -6.67 -6.47
N PRO A 27 7.08 -7.96 -6.74
CA PRO A 27 7.77 -8.35 -7.97
C PRO A 27 6.93 -7.94 -9.19
N VAL A 28 7.57 -7.27 -10.15
CA VAL A 28 6.89 -6.76 -11.33
C VAL A 28 6.91 -7.84 -12.41
N ARG A 29 5.84 -8.64 -12.44
CA ARG A 29 5.65 -9.67 -13.45
C ARG A 29 4.73 -9.16 -14.55
N GLU A 30 4.79 -9.79 -15.71
CA GLU A 30 4.08 -9.35 -16.92
C GLU A 30 2.59 -9.12 -16.67
N GLU A 31 1.94 -10.01 -15.90
CA GLU A 31 0.50 -9.94 -15.64
C GLU A 31 0.07 -8.69 -14.85
N LEU A 32 1.02 -7.99 -14.22
CA LEU A 32 0.76 -6.74 -13.52
C LEU A 32 1.12 -5.51 -14.34
N CYS A 33 1.56 -5.70 -15.57
CA CYS A 33 2.07 -4.62 -16.41
C CYS A 33 1.05 -4.09 -17.40
N THR A 34 1.23 -2.83 -17.74
CA THR A 34 0.65 -2.23 -18.94
C THR A 34 1.71 -2.23 -20.05
N ARG A 35 1.47 -1.51 -21.13
CA ARG A 35 2.42 -1.36 -22.23
C ARG A 35 3.17 -0.03 -22.07
N PRO A 36 4.49 -0.01 -22.34
CA PRO A 36 5.34 -1.08 -22.85
C PRO A 36 6.06 -1.88 -21.73
N ALA A 37 5.41 -2.84 -21.11
CA ALA A 37 6.01 -3.75 -20.12
C ALA A 37 6.51 -3.03 -18.86
N VAL A 38 5.68 -2.14 -18.31
CA VAL A 38 5.91 -1.45 -17.04
C VAL A 38 4.73 -1.69 -16.11
N LEU A 39 4.99 -1.66 -14.82
CA LEU A 39 3.96 -1.90 -13.80
C LEU A 39 2.76 -0.98 -14.03
N HIS A 40 1.57 -1.57 -14.10
CA HIS A 40 0.33 -0.82 -14.31
C HIS A 40 0.09 0.14 -13.15
N GLY A 41 -0.35 1.37 -13.45
CA GLY A 41 -0.65 2.36 -12.41
C GLY A 41 -1.67 1.87 -11.39
N GLY A 42 -2.66 1.10 -11.83
CA GLY A 42 -3.63 0.48 -10.91
C GLY A 42 -2.98 -0.51 -9.94
N ALA A 43 -1.95 -1.24 -10.38
CA ALA A 43 -1.21 -2.13 -9.49
C ALA A 43 -0.39 -1.36 -8.45
N VAL A 44 0.19 -0.23 -8.86
CA VAL A 44 0.88 0.69 -7.93
C VAL A 44 -0.09 1.16 -6.86
N MET A 45 -1.28 1.59 -7.25
CA MET A 45 -2.30 2.08 -6.33
C MET A 45 -2.80 0.97 -5.41
N ALA A 46 -3.03 -0.23 -5.93
CA ALA A 46 -3.45 -1.38 -5.13
C ALA A 46 -2.40 -1.80 -4.10
N PHE A 47 -1.13 -1.73 -4.50
CA PHE A 47 -0.01 -2.00 -3.61
C PHE A 47 -0.02 -1.05 -2.41
N ALA A 48 -0.08 0.26 -2.68
CA ALA A 48 -0.13 1.28 -1.63
C ALA A 48 -1.40 1.16 -0.78
N ASP A 49 -2.55 0.91 -1.39
CA ASP A 49 -3.82 0.78 -0.68
C ASP A 49 -3.76 -0.37 0.34
N THR A 50 -3.18 -1.48 -0.06
CA THR A 50 -3.01 -2.64 0.81
C THR A 50 -2.15 -2.29 2.03
N LEU A 51 -1.03 -1.60 1.82
CA LEU A 51 -0.15 -1.23 2.94
C LEU A 51 -0.82 -0.23 3.88
N GLY A 52 -1.57 0.73 3.34
CA GLY A 52 -2.30 1.70 4.15
C GLY A 52 -3.38 1.06 5.02
N ALA A 53 -4.08 0.07 4.49
CA ALA A 53 -5.07 -0.69 5.26
C ALA A 53 -4.38 -1.49 6.39
N ILE A 54 -3.28 -2.16 6.09
CA ILE A 54 -2.50 -2.90 7.08
C ILE A 54 -1.97 -1.97 8.16
N ALA A 55 -1.44 -0.81 7.77
CA ALA A 55 -0.92 0.19 8.70
C ALA A 55 -2.01 0.70 9.63
N THR A 56 -3.22 0.94 9.11
CA THR A 56 -4.36 1.36 9.91
C THR A 56 -4.74 0.27 10.91
N MET A 57 -4.81 -0.98 10.46
CA MET A 57 -5.14 -2.10 11.34
C MET A 57 -4.13 -2.29 12.46
N ALA A 58 -2.87 -1.90 12.24
CA ALA A 58 -1.84 -1.94 13.29
C ALA A 58 -2.03 -0.85 14.36
N ASN A 59 -2.97 0.09 14.16
CA ASN A 59 -3.19 1.23 15.03
C ASN A 59 -4.60 1.29 15.61
N VAL A 60 -5.45 0.30 15.35
CA VAL A 60 -6.84 0.29 15.83
C VAL A 60 -7.05 -0.86 16.83
N PRO A 61 -8.06 -0.75 17.71
CA PRO A 61 -8.36 -1.81 18.66
C PRO A 61 -8.77 -3.10 17.94
N GLU A 62 -8.57 -4.22 18.62
CA GLU A 62 -9.07 -5.51 18.15
C GLU A 62 -10.57 -5.45 17.89
N GLY A 63 -11.01 -5.99 16.76
CA GLY A 63 -12.39 -5.98 16.34
C GLY A 63 -12.80 -4.78 15.50
N ALA A 64 -12.00 -3.70 15.49
CA ALA A 64 -12.23 -2.57 14.59
C ALA A 64 -11.76 -2.93 13.17
N GLY A 65 -12.24 -2.19 12.20
CA GLY A 65 -11.87 -2.36 10.81
C GLY A 65 -11.48 -1.05 10.15
N THR A 66 -11.25 -1.09 8.87
CA THR A 66 -10.95 0.11 8.09
C THR A 66 -11.48 -0.02 6.67
N THR A 67 -11.69 1.12 6.04
CA THR A 67 -11.97 1.21 4.61
C THR A 67 -11.31 2.46 4.04
N THR A 68 -10.82 2.36 2.83
CA THR A 68 -10.22 3.50 2.13
C THR A 68 -11.32 4.43 1.63
N ILE A 69 -11.22 5.71 1.95
CA ILE A 69 -12.18 6.71 1.47
C ILE A 69 -11.57 7.71 0.49
N GLU A 70 -10.26 7.75 0.38
CA GLU A 70 -9.56 8.57 -0.61
C GLU A 70 -8.18 7.98 -0.87
N SER A 71 -7.76 7.99 -2.13
CA SER A 71 -6.41 7.61 -2.53
C SER A 71 -5.99 8.48 -3.71
N LYS A 72 -4.88 9.19 -3.52
CA LYS A 72 -4.32 10.07 -4.54
C LYS A 72 -2.90 9.63 -4.83
N THR A 73 -2.57 9.47 -6.11
CA THR A 73 -1.26 9.01 -6.55
C THR A 73 -0.61 10.01 -7.48
N ASN A 74 0.67 10.30 -7.24
CA ASN A 74 1.53 10.98 -8.19
C ASN A 74 2.54 9.97 -8.70
N PHE A 75 2.62 9.84 -10.03
CA PHE A 75 3.54 8.92 -10.71
C PHE A 75 4.74 9.71 -11.25
N PHE A 76 5.95 9.23 -10.97
CA PHE A 76 7.18 9.93 -11.36
C PHE A 76 8.05 9.11 -12.30
N ALA A 77 8.04 7.78 -12.19
CA ALA A 77 8.89 6.92 -13.00
C ALA A 77 8.20 5.57 -13.23
N ALA A 78 8.46 4.99 -14.39
CA ALA A 78 7.99 3.64 -14.72
C ALA A 78 8.82 2.59 -13.97
N ILE A 79 8.17 1.50 -13.57
CA ILE A 79 8.86 0.36 -12.95
C ILE A 79 8.79 -0.78 -13.97
N PRO A 80 9.94 -1.19 -14.56
CA PRO A 80 9.93 -2.17 -15.63
C PRO A 80 9.62 -3.58 -15.15
N VAL A 81 9.09 -4.40 -16.05
CA VAL A 81 8.93 -5.83 -15.82
C VAL A 81 10.26 -6.46 -15.39
N GLY A 82 10.20 -7.36 -14.43
CA GLY A 82 11.40 -8.00 -13.88
C GLY A 82 12.03 -7.29 -12.70
N ASP A 83 11.64 -6.05 -12.45
CA ASP A 83 12.08 -5.31 -11.26
C ASP A 83 11.26 -5.72 -10.03
N VAL A 84 11.64 -5.24 -8.87
CA VAL A 84 10.89 -5.38 -7.63
C VAL A 84 10.57 -3.97 -7.13
N ALA A 85 9.27 -3.65 -7.08
CA ALA A 85 8.81 -2.40 -6.50
C ALA A 85 8.86 -2.53 -4.97
N LYS A 86 9.40 -1.51 -4.31
CA LYS A 86 9.49 -1.46 -2.84
C LYS A 86 8.65 -0.31 -2.34
N ALA A 87 7.90 -0.55 -1.27
CA ALA A 87 7.02 0.47 -0.70
C ALA A 87 7.29 0.66 0.78
N GLU A 88 7.16 1.91 1.21
CA GLU A 88 7.29 2.30 2.60
C GLU A 88 6.13 3.23 2.94
N CYS A 89 5.24 2.76 3.83
CA CYS A 89 4.03 3.46 4.24
C CYS A 89 4.24 4.04 5.63
N THR A 90 4.11 5.36 5.74
CA THR A 90 4.32 6.10 7.00
C THR A 90 3.13 7.03 7.28
N PRO A 91 2.84 7.33 8.56
CA PRO A 91 1.67 8.13 8.89
C PRO A 91 1.90 9.63 8.70
N LEU A 92 0.88 10.30 8.16
CA LEU A 92 0.74 11.75 8.22
C LEU A 92 -0.20 12.15 9.34
N HIS A 93 -1.18 11.30 9.65
CA HIS A 93 -2.17 11.55 10.69
C HIS A 93 -2.73 10.21 11.19
N ARG A 94 -2.72 10.02 12.50
CA ARG A 94 -3.31 8.84 13.14
C ARG A 94 -4.37 9.30 14.11
N GLY A 95 -5.59 9.53 13.60
CA GLY A 95 -6.73 9.97 14.38
C GLY A 95 -7.61 8.81 14.84
N ARG A 96 -8.59 9.12 15.66
CA ARG A 96 -9.54 8.14 16.18
C ARG A 96 -10.50 7.63 15.09
N THR A 97 -10.89 8.51 14.17
CA THR A 97 -11.88 8.18 13.12
C THR A 97 -11.28 8.10 11.75
N THR A 98 -10.16 8.79 11.50
CA THR A 98 -9.45 8.74 10.22
C THR A 98 -7.95 8.65 10.45
N MET A 99 -7.28 8.00 9.49
CA MET A 99 -5.82 7.98 9.43
C MET A 99 -5.41 8.29 8.00
N VAL A 100 -4.37 9.10 7.87
CA VAL A 100 -3.82 9.48 6.56
C VAL A 100 -2.40 8.96 6.48
N TRP A 101 -2.13 8.21 5.41
CA TRP A 101 -0.84 7.56 5.19
C TRP A 101 -0.22 8.04 3.89
N GLN A 102 1.09 8.13 3.91
CA GLN A 102 1.88 8.37 2.70
C GLN A 102 2.71 7.13 2.40
N THR A 103 2.58 6.61 1.20
CA THR A 103 3.37 5.46 0.74
C THR A 103 4.29 5.92 -0.37
N LYS A 104 5.60 5.74 -0.17
CA LYS A 104 6.61 5.98 -1.20
C LYS A 104 6.93 4.65 -1.84
N ILE A 105 6.84 4.61 -3.17
CA ILE A 105 7.16 3.41 -3.95
C ILE A 105 8.39 3.69 -4.79
N THR A 106 9.40 2.85 -4.63
CA THR A 106 10.69 2.99 -5.30
C THR A 106 10.96 1.79 -6.20
N ARG A 107 11.78 2.02 -7.22
CA ARG A 107 12.32 0.98 -8.08
C ARG A 107 13.45 0.24 -7.37
N GLY A 108 13.87 -0.88 -7.95
CA GLY A 108 15.01 -1.63 -7.44
C GLY A 108 16.31 -0.83 -7.39
N ASP A 109 16.46 0.18 -8.27
CA ASP A 109 17.62 1.07 -8.28
C ASP A 109 17.51 2.22 -7.24
N GLY A 110 16.43 2.26 -6.45
CA GLY A 110 16.21 3.28 -5.44
C GLY A 110 15.51 4.54 -5.93
N ARG A 111 15.23 4.66 -7.24
CA ARG A 111 14.54 5.84 -7.78
C ARG A 111 13.08 5.86 -7.32
N LEU A 112 12.63 7.02 -6.87
CA LEU A 112 11.23 7.21 -6.49
C LEU A 112 10.34 7.11 -7.72
N ALA A 113 9.40 6.16 -7.69
CA ALA A 113 8.50 5.89 -8.81
C ALA A 113 7.12 6.49 -8.60
N ALA A 114 6.62 6.50 -7.36
CA ALA A 114 5.30 7.04 -7.05
C ALA A 114 5.20 7.43 -5.59
N VAL A 115 4.29 8.36 -5.30
CA VAL A 115 3.88 8.70 -3.93
C VAL A 115 2.37 8.62 -3.88
N VAL A 116 1.85 7.86 -2.92
CA VAL A 116 0.42 7.69 -2.70
C VAL A 116 0.07 8.26 -1.35
N THR A 117 -0.89 9.18 -1.32
CA THR A 117 -1.47 9.70 -0.07
C THR A 117 -2.89 9.18 0.01
N GLN A 118 -3.21 8.49 1.10
CA GLN A 118 -4.54 7.90 1.25
C GLN A 118 -5.11 8.16 2.63
N THR A 119 -6.44 8.23 2.67
CA THR A 119 -7.20 8.36 3.91
C THR A 119 -7.97 7.07 4.17
N GLN A 120 -7.80 6.55 5.37
CA GLN A 120 -8.51 5.39 5.87
C GLN A 120 -9.54 5.83 6.90
N LEU A 121 -10.78 5.38 6.74
CA LEU A 121 -11.82 5.56 7.75
C LEU A 121 -11.71 4.40 8.74
N VAL A 122 -11.67 4.71 10.02
CA VAL A 122 -11.67 3.69 11.07
C VAL A 122 -13.11 3.26 11.31
N LEU A 123 -13.38 1.98 11.12
CA LEU A 123 -14.69 1.38 11.36
C LEU A 123 -14.69 0.85 12.80
N PRO A 124 -15.56 1.38 13.67
CA PRO A 124 -15.56 0.94 15.06
C PRO A 124 -15.91 -0.53 15.19
N LYS A 125 -15.54 -1.11 16.32
CA LYS A 125 -15.88 -2.47 16.64
C LYS A 125 -17.42 -2.63 16.57
N ARG A 126 -17.86 -3.74 15.98
CA ARG A 126 -19.28 -4.03 15.82
C ARG A 126 -19.97 -4.07 17.18
N GLY A 127 -21.06 -3.32 17.32
CA GLY A 127 -21.80 -3.20 18.57
C GLY A 127 -21.42 -2.00 19.45
N GLU A 128 -20.48 -1.17 19.01
CA GLU A 128 -20.10 0.08 19.70
C GLU A 128 -20.84 1.27 19.10
#